data_6afe50888366b6547674a7ebef4b93b7
#
_entry.id   6afe50888366b6547674a7ebef4b93b7
#
_cell.length_a   1.000
_cell.length_b   1.000
_cell.length_c   1.000
_cell.angle_alpha   90.00
_cell.angle_beta   90.00
_cell.angle_gamma   90.00
#
_symmetry.space_group_name_H-M   'P 1'
#
loop_
_entity.id
_entity.type
_entity.pdbx_description
1 polymer ?
#
loop_
_entity_poly.entity_id
_entity_poly.type
_entity_poly.pdbx_seq_one_letter_code
_entity_poly.pdbx_strand_id
1 'polypeptide(L)'
;PGAIFRAMQEAGDGHCHVLDLTFERLRGLGVAWVLSRARLHMEEYPVLDQHVTVRTWPGKTKHMFFPRYYTFETEGRTLGCASTLFVLMDLDERKIAPVSRLGEAMPEYDIPAPLPFPGNLRALDGPVSRHEYLPVYTDLDMNQHVNNTRYVDWFMNQFPVEKHRRQMLGDLLVHYNAEVTPEEKLVMEVCQAGEASTLRGLHGDTVCFAVEGLWRDRA
;
A
#
# COMPACT_ATOMS: atom_id res chain seq x y z
N PRO A 1 -1.25 8.25 -8.08
CA PRO A 1 -1.02 7.46 -6.86
C PRO A 1 -0.18 6.21 -7.11
N GLY A 2 -0.49 5.38 -8.11
CA GLY A 2 0.24 4.14 -8.37
C GLY A 2 1.75 4.32 -8.54
N ALA A 3 2.21 5.37 -9.22
CA ALA A 3 3.64 5.67 -9.33
C ALA A 3 4.28 5.97 -7.96
N ILE A 4 3.56 6.65 -7.07
CA ILE A 4 4.02 6.92 -5.70
C ILE A 4 4.17 5.60 -4.92
N PHE A 5 3.21 4.68 -5.03
CA PHE A 5 3.29 3.36 -4.38
C PHE A 5 4.47 2.54 -4.93
N ARG A 6 4.76 2.60 -6.22
CA ARG A 6 5.96 1.96 -6.81
C ARG A 6 7.25 2.56 -6.26
N ALA A 7 7.34 3.88 -6.17
CA ALA A 7 8.50 4.56 -5.58
C ALA A 7 8.67 4.24 -4.09
N MET A 8 7.56 4.08 -3.33
CA MET A 8 7.62 3.59 -1.94
C MET A 8 8.18 2.17 -1.86
N GLN A 9 7.75 1.28 -2.75
CA GLN A 9 8.24 -0.09 -2.80
C GLN A 9 9.75 -0.11 -3.09
N GLU A 10 10.20 0.57 -4.15
CA GLU A 10 11.62 0.66 -4.52
C GLU A 10 12.49 1.23 -3.39
N ALA A 11 12.05 2.32 -2.74
CA ALA A 11 12.77 2.92 -1.62
C ALA A 11 12.80 1.98 -0.40
N GLY A 12 11.70 1.27 -0.14
CA GLY A 12 11.59 0.28 0.93
C GLY A 12 12.53 -0.90 0.72
N ASP A 13 12.55 -1.46 -0.48
CA ASP A 13 13.41 -2.57 -0.87
C ASP A 13 14.89 -2.17 -0.81
N GLY A 14 15.23 -1.00 -1.36
CA GLY A 14 16.59 -0.45 -1.26
C GLY A 14 17.06 -0.31 0.18
N HIS A 15 16.21 0.16 1.10
CA HIS A 15 16.56 0.24 2.51
C HIS A 15 16.66 -1.14 3.19
N CYS A 16 15.84 -2.11 2.79
CA CYS A 16 15.98 -3.49 3.27
C CYS A 16 17.33 -4.09 2.89
N HIS A 17 17.88 -3.78 1.71
CA HIS A 17 19.24 -4.16 1.34
C HIS A 17 20.30 -3.54 2.26
N VAL A 18 20.17 -2.26 2.61
CA VAL A 18 21.09 -1.57 3.55
C VAL A 18 21.05 -2.21 4.94
N LEU A 19 19.87 -2.69 5.37
CA LEU A 19 19.67 -3.35 6.67
C LEU A 19 19.99 -4.85 6.65
N ASP A 20 20.46 -5.38 5.54
CA ASP A 20 20.66 -6.82 5.32
C ASP A 20 19.38 -7.66 5.60
N LEU A 21 18.21 -7.10 5.29
CA LEU A 21 16.91 -7.75 5.37
C LEU A 21 16.39 -8.08 3.97
N THR A 22 17.27 -8.65 3.15
CA THR A 22 16.96 -9.02 1.77
C THR A 22 15.98 -10.18 1.70
N PHE A 23 15.36 -10.34 0.53
CA PHE A 23 14.45 -11.47 0.27
C PHE A 23 15.11 -12.82 0.55
N GLU A 24 16.37 -13.00 0.09
CA GLU A 24 17.12 -14.26 0.29
C GLU A 24 17.37 -14.53 1.78
N ARG A 25 17.79 -13.50 2.53
CA ARG A 25 18.02 -13.67 3.98
C ARG A 25 16.74 -14.04 4.72
N LEU A 26 15.65 -13.34 4.47
CA LEU A 26 14.36 -13.63 5.10
C LEU A 26 13.86 -15.03 4.75
N ARG A 27 14.00 -15.43 3.49
CA ARG A 27 13.68 -16.77 3.03
C ARG A 27 14.54 -17.84 3.73
N GLY A 28 15.83 -17.56 3.95
CA GLY A 28 16.73 -18.41 4.74
C GLY A 28 16.29 -18.55 6.20
N LEU A 29 15.58 -17.56 6.76
CA LEU A 29 14.95 -17.62 8.09
C LEU A 29 13.56 -18.26 8.07
N GLY A 30 13.06 -18.69 6.91
CA GLY A 30 11.72 -19.25 6.72
C GLY A 30 10.59 -18.22 6.87
N VAL A 31 10.87 -16.93 6.61
CA VAL A 31 9.88 -15.87 6.73
C VAL A 31 9.88 -14.93 5.52
N ALA A 32 8.80 -14.17 5.35
CA ALA A 32 8.71 -13.11 4.36
C ALA A 32 7.98 -11.88 4.93
N TRP A 33 8.29 -10.70 4.38
CA TRP A 33 7.50 -9.51 4.63
C TRP A 33 6.16 -9.58 3.89
N VAL A 34 5.09 -9.33 4.63
CA VAL A 34 3.75 -9.13 4.06
C VAL A 34 3.26 -7.74 4.42
N LEU A 35 2.93 -6.96 3.40
CA LEU A 35 2.29 -5.66 3.57
C LEU A 35 0.83 -5.88 3.99
N SER A 36 0.47 -5.37 5.15
CA SER A 36 -0.89 -5.48 5.70
C SER A 36 -1.73 -4.25 5.41
N ARG A 37 -1.14 -3.06 5.56
CA ARG A 37 -1.83 -1.78 5.35
C ARG A 37 -0.88 -0.73 4.81
N ALA A 38 -1.43 0.20 4.03
CA ALA A 38 -0.71 1.40 3.60
C ALA A 38 -1.64 2.62 3.68
N ARG A 39 -1.10 3.74 4.13
CA ARG A 39 -1.76 5.05 4.07
C ARG A 39 -0.85 6.04 3.36
N LEU A 40 -1.42 6.79 2.44
CA LEU A 40 -0.77 7.87 1.70
C LEU A 40 -1.53 9.16 1.95
N HIS A 41 -0.81 10.24 2.20
CA HIS A 41 -1.32 11.61 2.18
C HIS A 41 -0.48 12.44 1.21
N MET A 42 -1.14 13.11 0.25
CA MET A 42 -0.46 13.95 -0.74
C MET A 42 -1.05 15.36 -0.71
N GLU A 43 -0.22 16.35 -0.46
CA GLU A 43 -0.58 17.76 -0.66
C GLU A 43 -0.58 18.13 -2.14
N GLU A 44 0.39 17.60 -2.88
CA GLU A 44 0.53 17.75 -4.31
C GLU A 44 1.08 16.49 -4.93
N TYR A 45 0.78 16.22 -6.20
CA TYR A 45 1.45 15.19 -6.97
C TYR A 45 2.57 15.80 -7.80
N PRO A 46 3.71 15.09 -7.97
CA PRO A 46 4.77 15.54 -8.84
C PRO A 46 4.27 15.78 -10.26
N VAL A 47 4.85 16.78 -10.91
CA VAL A 47 4.64 17.07 -12.33
C VAL A 47 5.76 16.53 -13.18
N LEU A 48 5.58 16.56 -14.51
CA LEU A 48 6.60 16.15 -15.46
C LEU A 48 7.91 16.90 -15.22
N ASP A 49 9.03 16.18 -15.35
CA ASP A 49 10.41 16.67 -15.16
C ASP A 49 10.76 17.14 -13.74
N GLN A 50 9.88 16.94 -12.77
CA GLN A 50 10.16 17.27 -11.38
C GLN A 50 10.93 16.14 -10.69
N HIS A 51 12.07 16.49 -10.10
CA HIS A 51 12.83 15.56 -9.27
C HIS A 51 12.15 15.37 -7.91
N VAL A 52 11.93 14.11 -7.52
CA VAL A 52 11.34 13.76 -6.22
C VAL A 52 12.32 12.90 -5.44
N THR A 53 12.63 13.36 -4.22
CA THR A 53 13.37 12.56 -3.24
C THR A 53 12.37 11.78 -2.39
N VAL A 54 12.49 10.46 -2.37
CA VAL A 54 11.72 9.60 -1.47
C VAL A 54 12.62 9.20 -0.30
N ARG A 55 12.26 9.62 0.90
CA ARG A 55 12.92 9.17 2.14
C ARG A 55 12.08 8.09 2.80
N THR A 56 12.74 7.09 3.36
CA THR A 56 12.05 6.02 4.09
C THR A 56 12.85 5.58 5.32
N TRP A 57 12.13 5.25 6.39
CA TRP A 57 12.71 4.70 7.62
C TRP A 57 11.70 3.76 8.31
N PRO A 58 12.18 2.72 9.03
CA PRO A 58 11.31 1.92 9.86
C PRO A 58 10.93 2.71 11.12
N GLY A 59 9.72 2.48 11.58
CA GLY A 59 9.28 2.94 12.88
C GLY A 59 9.50 1.88 13.96
N LYS A 60 9.24 2.24 15.20
CA LYS A 60 9.31 1.30 16.32
C LYS A 60 8.33 0.14 16.13
N THR A 61 8.84 -1.08 16.18
CA THR A 61 8.04 -2.30 16.11
C THR A 61 6.97 -2.31 17.21
N LYS A 62 5.73 -2.64 16.85
CA LYS A 62 4.58 -2.64 17.74
C LYS A 62 3.87 -3.99 17.68
N HIS A 63 4.00 -4.81 18.72
CA HIS A 63 3.51 -6.17 18.74
C HIS A 63 4.07 -6.99 17.55
N MET A 64 3.23 -7.35 16.59
CA MET A 64 3.59 -8.07 15.37
C MET A 64 3.81 -7.16 14.14
N PHE A 65 3.59 -5.84 14.31
CA PHE A 65 3.64 -4.90 13.20
C PHE A 65 4.97 -4.18 13.13
N PHE A 66 5.49 -4.09 11.91
CA PHE A 66 6.68 -3.35 11.54
C PHE A 66 6.26 -2.14 10.71
N PRO A 67 6.11 -0.96 11.33
CA PRO A 67 5.75 0.25 10.59
C PRO A 67 6.94 0.73 9.76
N ARG A 68 6.65 1.32 8.62
CA ARG A 68 7.62 2.05 7.80
C ARG A 68 6.97 3.34 7.33
N TYR A 69 7.76 4.40 7.34
CA TYR A 69 7.33 5.74 6.99
C TYR A 69 8.04 6.22 5.73
N TYR A 70 7.41 7.18 5.06
CA TYR A 70 7.92 7.78 3.84
C TYR A 70 7.60 9.26 3.81
N THR A 71 8.51 10.08 3.24
CA THR A 71 8.24 11.44 2.79
C THR A 71 8.62 11.57 1.32
N PHE A 72 7.88 12.41 0.62
CA PHE A 72 8.09 12.75 -0.79
C PHE A 72 8.43 14.22 -0.85
N GLU A 73 9.63 14.56 -1.30
CA GLU A 73 10.17 15.91 -1.24
C GLU A 73 10.65 16.35 -2.61
N THR A 74 10.52 17.64 -2.89
CA THR A 74 11.05 18.28 -4.09
C THR A 74 11.47 19.70 -3.74
N GLU A 75 12.64 20.16 -4.19
CA GLU A 75 13.10 21.54 -4.04
C GLU A 75 12.93 22.11 -2.61
N GLY A 76 13.19 21.26 -1.60
CA GLY A 76 13.10 21.66 -0.18
C GLY A 76 11.69 21.73 0.41
N ARG A 77 10.65 21.32 -0.31
CA ARG A 77 9.27 21.22 0.18
C ARG A 77 8.75 19.79 0.16
N THR A 78 7.86 19.48 1.08
CA THR A 78 7.21 18.17 1.16
C THR A 78 5.97 18.16 0.28
N LEU A 79 5.88 17.19 -0.62
CA LEU A 79 4.72 16.92 -1.48
C LEU A 79 3.68 16.05 -0.77
N GLY A 80 4.13 15.21 0.15
CA GLY A 80 3.28 14.27 0.86
C GLY A 80 4.07 13.30 1.72
N CYS A 81 3.35 12.39 2.36
CA CYS A 81 3.94 11.37 3.23
C CYS A 81 3.11 10.09 3.24
N ALA A 82 3.71 9.01 3.71
CA ALA A 82 3.01 7.73 3.82
C ALA A 82 3.45 6.95 5.06
N SER A 83 2.58 6.03 5.47
CA SER A 83 2.87 5.01 6.46
C SER A 83 2.39 3.64 5.99
N THR A 84 3.17 2.61 6.25
CA THR A 84 2.84 1.23 5.95
C THR A 84 2.99 0.36 7.20
N LEU A 85 2.23 -0.72 7.26
CA LEU A 85 2.37 -1.76 8.27
C LEU A 85 2.70 -3.08 7.60
N PHE A 86 3.85 -3.62 7.95
CA PHE A 86 4.26 -4.98 7.57
C PHE A 86 4.08 -5.94 8.74
N VAL A 87 3.93 -7.21 8.41
CA VAL A 87 4.04 -8.35 9.33
C VAL A 87 5.05 -9.33 8.76
N LEU A 88 5.61 -10.18 9.61
CA LEU A 88 6.34 -11.36 9.16
C LEU A 88 5.36 -12.51 8.96
N MET A 89 5.48 -13.19 7.84
CA MET A 89 4.76 -14.42 7.53
C MET A 89 5.73 -15.59 7.61
N ASP A 90 5.39 -16.63 8.36
CA ASP A 90 6.06 -17.92 8.30
C ASP A 90 5.71 -18.58 6.96
N LEU A 91 6.72 -18.99 6.19
CA LEU A 91 6.54 -19.49 4.83
C LEU A 91 5.97 -20.91 4.80
N ASP A 92 6.23 -21.72 5.83
CA ASP A 92 5.75 -23.09 5.93
C ASP A 92 4.33 -23.15 6.51
N GLU A 93 4.09 -22.44 7.62
CA GLU A 93 2.80 -22.45 8.32
C GLU A 93 1.76 -21.50 7.71
N ARG A 94 2.19 -20.53 6.88
CA ARG A 94 1.34 -19.48 6.30
C ARG A 94 0.60 -18.66 7.38
N LYS A 95 1.28 -18.41 8.51
CA LYS A 95 0.78 -17.64 9.66
C LYS A 95 1.73 -16.50 9.99
N ILE A 96 1.23 -15.53 10.75
CA ILE A 96 2.06 -14.43 11.26
C ILE A 96 3.14 -15.01 12.17
N ALA A 97 4.40 -14.77 11.81
CA ALA A 97 5.56 -15.16 12.58
C ALA A 97 5.85 -14.14 13.70
N PRO A 98 6.40 -14.59 14.84
CA PRO A 98 6.83 -13.69 15.89
C PRO A 98 8.03 -12.84 15.45
N VAL A 99 8.13 -11.63 16.00
CA VAL A 99 9.22 -10.66 15.70
C VAL A 99 10.62 -11.26 15.96
N SER A 100 10.74 -12.15 16.94
CA SER A 100 11.99 -12.84 17.28
C SER A 100 12.58 -13.69 16.14
N ARG A 101 11.79 -14.03 15.12
CA ARG A 101 12.29 -14.77 13.94
C ARG A 101 13.30 -13.96 13.11
N LEU A 102 13.34 -12.64 13.22
CA LEU A 102 14.38 -11.81 12.59
C LEU A 102 15.76 -11.99 13.24
N GLY A 103 15.82 -12.48 14.48
CA GLY A 103 17.06 -12.64 15.24
C GLY A 103 17.62 -11.35 15.82
N GLU A 104 17.35 -10.23 15.20
CA GLU A 104 17.79 -8.89 15.58
C GLU A 104 16.61 -7.93 15.66
N ALA A 105 16.71 -6.91 16.52
CA ALA A 105 15.73 -5.84 16.56
C ALA A 105 15.87 -4.95 15.32
N MET A 106 14.72 -4.49 14.78
CA MET A 106 14.74 -3.46 13.76
C MET A 106 15.40 -2.19 14.31
N PRO A 107 16.25 -1.51 13.51
CA PRO A 107 16.84 -0.25 13.96
C PRO A 107 15.75 0.77 14.28
N GLU A 108 15.93 1.49 15.37
CA GLU A 108 15.08 2.60 15.75
C GLU A 108 15.74 3.91 15.33
N TYR A 109 14.98 4.78 14.70
CA TYR A 109 15.39 6.11 14.29
C TYR A 109 14.59 7.14 15.08
N ASP A 110 15.26 8.17 15.59
CA ASP A 110 14.63 9.30 16.28
C ASP A 110 14.06 10.29 15.23
N ILE A 111 13.19 9.79 14.39
CA ILE A 111 12.48 10.54 13.35
C ILE A 111 10.98 10.40 13.61
N PRO A 112 10.26 11.51 13.84
CA PRO A 112 8.83 11.46 14.08
C PRO A 112 8.07 10.81 12.93
N ALA A 113 7.01 10.06 13.25
CA ALA A 113 6.09 9.52 12.27
C ALA A 113 5.36 10.66 11.56
N PRO A 114 5.42 10.76 10.22
CA PRO A 114 4.77 11.85 9.47
C PRO A 114 3.25 11.66 9.40
N LEU A 115 2.79 10.42 9.55
CA LEU A 115 1.38 10.04 9.60
C LEU A 115 1.15 9.02 10.73
N PRO A 116 -0.05 9.01 11.33
CA PRO A 116 -0.44 7.92 12.22
C PRO A 116 -0.46 6.58 11.47
N PHE A 117 -0.46 5.47 12.22
CA PHE A 117 -0.64 4.15 11.64
C PHE A 117 -1.89 4.08 10.77
N PRO A 118 -1.85 3.32 9.66
CA PRO A 118 -3.01 3.05 8.84
C PRO A 118 -4.14 2.46 9.70
N GLY A 119 -5.25 3.19 9.78
CA GLY A 119 -6.42 2.83 10.58
C GLY A 119 -7.33 1.82 9.88
N ASN A 120 -8.60 1.82 10.28
CA ASN A 120 -9.66 1.07 9.61
C ASN A 120 -10.28 1.93 8.50
N LEU A 121 -10.75 1.26 7.44
CA LEU A 121 -11.55 1.91 6.41
C LEU A 121 -12.90 2.34 6.98
N ARG A 122 -13.42 3.44 6.45
CA ARG A 122 -14.77 3.90 6.79
C ARG A 122 -15.80 3.06 6.05
N ALA A 123 -16.91 2.77 6.72
CA ALA A 123 -18.11 2.32 6.03
C ALA A 123 -18.70 3.52 5.30
N LEU A 124 -18.89 3.40 3.96
CA LEU A 124 -19.57 4.43 3.18
C LEU A 124 -21.03 4.03 2.99
N ASP A 125 -21.92 4.99 3.23
CA ASP A 125 -23.35 4.86 2.95
C ASP A 125 -23.63 5.50 1.58
N GLY A 126 -23.63 4.68 0.55
CA GLY A 126 -23.80 5.11 -0.84
C GLY A 126 -24.12 3.95 -1.77
N PRO A 127 -24.47 4.26 -3.03
CA PRO A 127 -24.72 3.22 -4.03
C PRO A 127 -23.48 2.39 -4.29
N VAL A 128 -23.65 1.07 -4.32
CA VAL A 128 -22.58 0.11 -4.62
C VAL A 128 -22.76 -0.43 -6.02
N SER A 129 -21.77 -0.24 -6.88
CA SER A 129 -21.67 -0.93 -8.17
C SER A 129 -20.76 -2.15 -8.05
N ARG A 130 -21.08 -3.18 -8.85
CA ARG A 130 -20.33 -4.45 -8.87
C ARG A 130 -19.97 -4.84 -10.28
N HIS A 131 -18.76 -5.34 -10.47
CA HIS A 131 -18.33 -5.98 -11.71
C HIS A 131 -17.28 -7.05 -11.42
N GLU A 132 -17.09 -7.95 -12.37
CA GLU A 132 -16.08 -9.00 -12.28
C GLU A 132 -14.75 -8.50 -12.85
N TYR A 133 -13.65 -8.96 -12.26
CA TYR A 133 -12.30 -8.70 -12.72
C TYR A 133 -11.44 -9.97 -12.61
N LEU A 134 -10.69 -10.25 -13.64
CA LEU A 134 -9.69 -11.31 -13.65
C LEU A 134 -8.31 -10.64 -13.77
N PRO A 135 -7.40 -10.85 -12.80
CA PRO A 135 -6.05 -10.32 -12.90
C PRO A 135 -5.35 -10.76 -14.18
N VAL A 136 -4.57 -9.87 -14.78
CA VAL A 136 -3.83 -10.13 -16.02
C VAL A 136 -2.32 -10.20 -15.73
N TYR A 137 -1.56 -10.73 -16.68
CA TYR A 137 -0.11 -10.93 -16.55
C TYR A 137 0.64 -9.70 -16.02
N THR A 138 0.28 -8.49 -16.48
CA THR A 138 0.92 -7.25 -16.04
C THR A 138 0.57 -6.83 -14.61
N ASP A 139 -0.38 -7.48 -13.97
CA ASP A 139 -0.72 -7.25 -12.57
C ASP A 139 0.19 -8.03 -11.61
N LEU A 140 0.91 -9.04 -12.12
CA LEU A 140 1.67 -9.97 -11.29
C LEU A 140 3.07 -9.45 -10.94
N ASP A 141 3.55 -9.86 -9.79
CA ASP A 141 4.92 -9.72 -9.34
C ASP A 141 5.75 -11.00 -9.62
N MET A 142 7.00 -11.00 -9.17
CA MET A 142 7.91 -12.14 -9.33
C MET A 142 7.47 -13.40 -8.59
N ASN A 143 6.58 -13.28 -7.59
CA ASN A 143 6.01 -14.38 -6.83
C ASN A 143 4.74 -14.95 -7.47
N GLN A 144 4.34 -14.48 -8.65
CA GLN A 144 3.10 -14.83 -9.35
C GLN A 144 1.82 -14.42 -8.60
N HIS A 145 1.92 -13.48 -7.66
CA HIS A 145 0.78 -12.85 -7.00
C HIS A 145 0.54 -11.46 -7.58
N VAL A 146 -0.65 -10.94 -7.41
CA VAL A 146 -0.94 -9.55 -7.78
C VAL A 146 -0.07 -8.61 -6.95
N ASN A 147 0.71 -7.78 -7.64
CA ASN A 147 1.57 -6.79 -6.99
C ASN A 147 0.73 -5.79 -6.17
N ASN A 148 1.15 -5.49 -4.95
CA ASN A 148 0.43 -4.62 -4.02
C ASN A 148 0.10 -3.22 -4.58
N THR A 149 0.91 -2.72 -5.53
CA THR A 149 0.67 -1.41 -6.16
C THR A 149 -0.51 -1.42 -7.13
N ARG A 150 -0.89 -2.61 -7.65
CA ARG A 150 -1.96 -2.76 -8.65
C ARG A 150 -3.34 -2.46 -8.07
N TYR A 151 -3.57 -2.75 -6.79
CA TYR A 151 -4.85 -2.42 -6.14
C TYR A 151 -5.15 -0.92 -6.17
N VAL A 152 -4.11 -0.09 -6.11
CA VAL A 152 -4.24 1.37 -6.27
C VAL A 152 -4.56 1.74 -7.72
N ASP A 153 -3.91 1.12 -8.70
CA ASP A 153 -4.22 1.34 -10.11
C ASP A 153 -5.66 0.88 -10.42
N TRP A 154 -6.09 -0.27 -9.88
CA TRP A 154 -7.46 -0.76 -10.04
C TRP A 154 -8.49 0.19 -9.42
N PHE A 155 -8.19 0.74 -8.23
CA PHE A 155 -9.05 1.76 -7.62
C PHE A 155 -9.18 2.99 -8.50
N MET A 156 -8.06 3.51 -9.01
CA MET A 156 -8.08 4.68 -9.90
C MET A 156 -8.88 4.44 -11.17
N ASN A 157 -8.82 3.23 -11.74
CA ASN A 157 -9.53 2.85 -12.95
C ASN A 157 -11.06 2.78 -12.79
N GLN A 158 -11.59 2.83 -11.55
CA GLN A 158 -13.04 2.85 -11.32
C GLN A 158 -13.68 4.19 -11.65
N PHE A 159 -12.89 5.23 -11.88
CA PHE A 159 -13.39 6.58 -12.04
C PHE A 159 -13.09 7.13 -13.44
N PRO A 160 -14.01 7.95 -14.01
CA PRO A 160 -13.81 8.50 -15.34
C PRO A 160 -12.63 9.48 -15.36
N VAL A 161 -11.96 9.58 -16.51
CA VAL A 161 -10.81 10.48 -16.73
C VAL A 161 -11.14 11.93 -16.36
N GLU A 162 -12.39 12.35 -16.56
CA GLU A 162 -12.83 13.70 -16.22
C GLU A 162 -12.75 13.99 -14.72
N LYS A 163 -13.03 12.99 -13.86
CA LYS A 163 -12.81 13.13 -12.41
C LYS A 163 -11.34 13.39 -12.10
N HIS A 164 -10.44 12.62 -12.71
CA HIS A 164 -9.00 12.77 -12.52
C HIS A 164 -8.43 14.09 -13.01
N ARG A 165 -9.09 14.74 -14.00
CA ARG A 165 -8.71 16.08 -14.46
C ARG A 165 -9.07 17.16 -13.46
N ARG A 166 -10.17 17.02 -12.75
CA ARG A 166 -10.68 18.01 -11.80
C ARG A 166 -10.23 17.78 -10.37
N GLN A 167 -10.08 16.51 -10.00
CA GLN A 167 -9.81 16.10 -8.64
C GLN A 167 -8.54 15.28 -8.53
N MET A 168 -7.98 15.25 -7.35
CA MET A 168 -6.86 14.39 -6.97
C MET A 168 -7.19 13.67 -5.66
N LEU A 169 -6.53 12.53 -5.41
CA LEU A 169 -6.58 11.89 -4.11
C LEU A 169 -5.67 12.64 -3.13
N GLY A 170 -6.26 13.24 -2.09
CA GLY A 170 -5.50 13.81 -0.97
C GLY A 170 -5.07 12.72 0.02
N ASP A 171 -5.98 11.78 0.33
CA ASP A 171 -5.69 10.64 1.20
C ASP A 171 -6.08 9.33 0.52
N LEU A 172 -5.29 8.30 0.76
CA LEU A 172 -5.55 6.92 0.33
C LEU A 172 -5.19 5.96 1.46
N LEU A 173 -6.09 5.01 1.73
CA LEU A 173 -5.87 3.93 2.68
C LEU A 173 -6.11 2.60 1.97
N VAL A 174 -5.16 1.67 2.10
CA VAL A 174 -5.24 0.33 1.51
C VAL A 174 -5.09 -0.72 2.59
N HIS A 175 -5.98 -1.70 2.59
CA HIS A 175 -5.89 -2.92 3.36
C HIS A 175 -5.61 -4.10 2.43
N TYR A 176 -4.61 -4.89 2.76
CA TYR A 176 -4.21 -6.11 2.08
C TYR A 176 -4.55 -7.27 3.02
N ASN A 177 -5.63 -7.99 2.73
CA ASN A 177 -6.17 -9.01 3.64
C ASN A 177 -5.81 -10.42 3.22
N ALA A 178 -5.75 -10.68 1.90
CA ALA A 178 -5.37 -11.97 1.33
C ALA A 178 -4.63 -11.75 0.01
N GLU A 179 -3.75 -12.66 -0.34
CA GLU A 179 -3.10 -12.70 -1.65
C GLU A 179 -4.15 -12.97 -2.74
N VAL A 180 -3.91 -12.41 -3.92
CA VAL A 180 -4.72 -12.67 -5.12
C VAL A 180 -3.83 -13.29 -6.18
N THR A 181 -4.28 -14.39 -6.77
CA THR A 181 -3.59 -15.09 -7.85
C THR A 181 -4.26 -14.81 -9.21
N PRO A 182 -3.57 -15.08 -10.34
CA PRO A 182 -4.11 -14.78 -11.67
C PRO A 182 -5.35 -15.59 -12.04
N GLU A 183 -5.57 -16.75 -11.41
CA GLU A 183 -6.72 -17.61 -11.68
C GLU A 183 -7.97 -17.21 -10.88
N GLU A 184 -7.82 -16.33 -9.90
CA GLU A 184 -8.90 -15.91 -9.01
C GLU A 184 -9.71 -14.77 -9.62
N LYS A 185 -10.94 -15.09 -9.99
CA LYS A 185 -11.92 -14.10 -10.43
C LYS A 185 -12.43 -13.32 -9.23
N LEU A 186 -12.28 -12.01 -9.26
CA LEU A 186 -12.70 -11.10 -8.21
C LEU A 186 -14.05 -10.46 -8.55
N VAL A 187 -14.85 -10.21 -7.54
CA VAL A 187 -15.94 -9.24 -7.59
C VAL A 187 -15.43 -7.92 -7.03
N MET A 188 -15.40 -6.90 -7.87
CA MET A 188 -15.05 -5.53 -7.49
C MET A 188 -16.31 -4.80 -7.04
N GLU A 189 -16.33 -4.33 -5.78
CA GLU A 189 -17.40 -3.49 -5.22
C GLU A 189 -16.91 -2.06 -5.09
N VAL A 190 -17.56 -1.13 -5.76
CA VAL A 190 -17.23 0.29 -5.73
C VAL A 190 -18.36 1.06 -5.06
N CYS A 191 -18.04 1.86 -4.05
CA CYS A 191 -18.98 2.77 -3.41
C CYS A 191 -18.43 4.21 -3.46
N GLN A 192 -19.32 5.18 -3.68
CA GLN A 192 -18.97 6.61 -3.67
C GLN A 192 -19.98 7.35 -2.78
N ALA A 193 -19.45 8.20 -1.88
CA ALA A 193 -20.24 9.04 -1.00
C ALA A 193 -19.52 10.39 -0.81
N GLY A 194 -19.99 11.43 -1.48
CA GLY A 194 -19.35 12.76 -1.46
C GLY A 194 -17.92 12.72 -2.01
N GLU A 195 -16.98 13.16 -1.20
CA GLU A 195 -15.53 13.16 -1.52
C GLU A 195 -14.88 11.79 -1.28
N ALA A 196 -15.56 10.88 -0.61
CA ALA A 196 -15.02 9.57 -0.29
C ALA A 196 -15.42 8.52 -1.35
N SER A 197 -14.51 7.60 -1.64
CA SER A 197 -14.78 6.45 -2.49
C SER A 197 -14.08 5.21 -1.93
N THR A 198 -14.69 4.04 -2.10
CA THR A 198 -14.06 2.76 -1.73
C THR A 198 -14.11 1.78 -2.89
N LEU A 199 -13.11 0.91 -2.95
CA LEU A 199 -13.08 -0.30 -3.75
C LEU A 199 -12.79 -1.48 -2.84
N ARG A 200 -13.58 -2.55 -2.96
CA ARG A 200 -13.28 -3.84 -2.33
C ARG A 200 -13.17 -4.90 -3.42
N GLY A 201 -12.15 -5.73 -3.35
CA GLY A 201 -12.03 -6.91 -4.21
C GLY A 201 -12.32 -8.17 -3.40
N LEU A 202 -13.30 -8.95 -3.84
CA LEU A 202 -13.76 -10.16 -3.16
C LEU A 202 -13.53 -11.39 -4.03
N HIS A 203 -13.03 -12.45 -3.39
CA HIS A 203 -13.05 -13.81 -3.93
C HIS A 203 -13.99 -14.66 -3.07
N GLY A 204 -15.14 -15.03 -3.63
CA GLY A 204 -16.25 -15.58 -2.83
C GLY A 204 -16.69 -14.59 -1.76
N ASP A 205 -16.72 -15.03 -0.50
CA ASP A 205 -17.06 -14.21 0.66
C ASP A 205 -15.84 -13.49 1.28
N THR A 206 -14.63 -13.76 0.78
CA THR A 206 -13.39 -13.20 1.32
C THR A 206 -13.07 -11.86 0.67
N VAL A 207 -12.96 -10.81 1.48
CA VAL A 207 -12.44 -9.51 1.03
C VAL A 207 -10.91 -9.61 0.96
N CYS A 208 -10.36 -9.77 -0.25
CA CYS A 208 -8.92 -9.90 -0.46
C CYS A 208 -8.20 -8.57 -0.23
N PHE A 209 -8.80 -7.47 -0.66
CA PHE A 209 -8.27 -6.14 -0.42
C PHE A 209 -9.40 -5.11 -0.33
N ALA A 210 -9.08 -3.96 0.26
CA ALA A 210 -9.97 -2.81 0.25
C ALA A 210 -9.16 -1.51 0.18
N VAL A 211 -9.67 -0.56 -0.59
CA VAL A 211 -9.07 0.77 -0.80
C VAL A 211 -10.11 1.83 -0.46
N GLU A 212 -9.70 2.84 0.30
CA GLU A 212 -10.48 4.05 0.54
C GLU A 212 -9.69 5.25 0.05
N GLY A 213 -10.32 6.13 -0.72
CA GLY A 213 -9.74 7.37 -1.20
C GLY A 213 -10.59 8.58 -0.85
N LEU A 214 -9.94 9.68 -0.46
CA LEU A 214 -10.54 10.98 -0.32
C LEU A 214 -10.09 11.89 -1.45
N TRP A 215 -11.06 12.36 -2.22
CA TRP A 215 -10.86 13.24 -3.35
C TRP A 215 -10.93 14.71 -2.90
N ARG A 216 -10.13 15.53 -3.51
CA ARG A 216 -10.21 16.98 -3.40
C ARG A 216 -9.99 17.65 -4.75
N ASP A 217 -10.47 18.83 -4.94
CA ASP A 217 -10.27 19.57 -6.18
C ASP A 217 -8.77 19.86 -6.38
N ARG A 218 -8.35 19.85 -7.63
CA ARG A 218 -7.01 20.31 -8.00
C ARG A 218 -6.97 21.83 -7.86
N ALA A 219 -5.91 22.37 -7.29
CA ALA A 219 -5.64 23.80 -7.24
C ALA A 219 -5.39 24.36 -8.64
#